data_f41771f37fdd34e9fa883c56bdd01bd1
#
_entry.id   f41771f37fdd34e9fa883c56bdd01bd1
#
_cell.length_a   1.000
_cell.length_b   1.000
_cell.length_c   1.000
_cell.angle_alpha   90.00
_cell.angle_beta   90.00
_cell.angle_gamma   90.00
#
_symmetry.space_group_name_H-M   'P 1'
#
loop_
_entity.id
_entity.type
_entity.pdbx_description
1 polymer ?
#
loop_
_entity_poly.entity_id
_entity_poly.type
_entity_poly.pdbx_seq_one_letter_code
_entity_poly.pdbx_strand_id
1 'polypeptide(L)'
;RVSLQHKTKPSSYRIDFKKKTITIRHTVTQVTIDGKSKIIQKDRTKTKSSYRSLPLVPPFEELLHRLKAQQELNQKLCGRSYCKKYTSYIYVNEIGELVKPGYLTQHFPLILQKNGMRKIRFHDLRHSCASLLYANGVSLKEIQEWLGHSDISTTSNIYTHLNFTSKVASANAILGIYPSA
;
A
#
# COMPACT_ATOMS: atom_id res chain seq x y z
N ARG A 1 14.08 -40.70 -3.37
CA ARG A 1 13.64 -39.55 -2.55
C ARG A 1 13.49 -38.36 -3.48
N VAL A 2 12.27 -38.13 -3.98
CA VAL A 2 11.94 -36.97 -4.80
C VAL A 2 11.63 -35.85 -3.83
N SER A 3 12.49 -34.83 -3.78
CA SER A 3 12.28 -33.60 -3.06
C SER A 3 11.16 -32.83 -3.78
N LEU A 4 9.97 -32.85 -3.22
CA LEU A 4 8.87 -31.96 -3.60
C LEU A 4 9.22 -30.54 -3.16
N GLN A 5 9.90 -29.81 -4.05
CA GLN A 5 9.97 -28.36 -3.93
C GLN A 5 8.54 -27.83 -4.04
N HIS A 6 7.97 -27.42 -2.93
CA HIS A 6 6.75 -26.63 -2.90
C HIS A 6 7.03 -25.33 -3.67
N LYS A 7 6.62 -25.28 -4.94
CA LYS A 7 6.48 -24.01 -5.67
C LYS A 7 5.43 -23.21 -4.94
N THR A 8 5.87 -22.35 -4.02
CA THR A 8 5.01 -21.37 -3.38
C THR A 8 4.42 -20.49 -4.48
N LYS A 9 3.09 -20.55 -4.64
CA LYS A 9 2.35 -19.66 -5.54
C LYS A 9 2.72 -18.20 -5.19
N PRO A 10 2.93 -17.32 -6.18
CA PRO A 10 3.30 -15.94 -5.92
C PRO A 10 2.19 -15.25 -5.13
N SER A 11 2.50 -14.83 -3.92
CA SER A 11 1.65 -13.92 -3.16
C SER A 11 1.87 -12.50 -3.69
N SER A 12 0.82 -11.68 -3.70
CA SER A 12 0.92 -10.28 -4.14
C SER A 12 1.90 -9.46 -3.28
N TYR A 13 2.19 -9.94 -2.06
CA TYR A 13 3.13 -9.36 -1.10
C TYR A 13 3.96 -10.48 -0.47
N ARG A 14 5.19 -10.15 -0.11
CA ARG A 14 5.99 -11.00 0.76
C ARG A 14 6.07 -10.33 2.13
N ILE A 15 5.40 -10.91 3.12
CA ILE A 15 5.48 -10.48 4.51
C ILE A 15 6.51 -11.36 5.21
N ASP A 16 7.49 -10.74 5.82
CA ASP A 16 8.46 -11.40 6.69
C ASP A 16 8.27 -10.87 8.12
N PHE A 17 7.52 -11.60 8.93
CA PHE A 17 7.24 -11.23 10.31
C PHE A 17 8.50 -11.26 11.19
N LYS A 18 9.50 -12.09 10.85
CA LYS A 18 10.77 -12.14 11.59
C LYS A 18 11.60 -10.91 11.33
N LYS A 19 11.71 -10.49 10.05
CA LYS A 19 12.45 -9.29 9.63
C LYS A 19 11.63 -8.01 9.76
N LYS A 20 10.36 -8.10 10.17
CA LYS A 20 9.43 -6.98 10.25
C LYS A 20 9.37 -6.17 8.94
N THR A 21 9.22 -6.86 7.81
CA THR A 21 9.16 -6.22 6.49
C THR A 21 8.00 -6.70 5.65
N ILE A 22 7.48 -5.80 4.81
CA ILE A 22 6.53 -6.09 3.75
C ILE A 22 7.11 -5.67 2.41
N THR A 23 7.24 -6.60 1.47
CA THR A 23 7.77 -6.33 0.12
C THR A 23 6.63 -6.29 -0.89
N ILE A 24 6.50 -5.16 -1.59
CA ILE A 24 5.52 -4.95 -2.67
C ILE A 24 6.18 -5.35 -3.98
N ARG A 25 5.69 -6.41 -4.64
CA ARG A 25 6.31 -6.98 -5.84
C ARG A 25 5.34 -7.38 -6.95
N HIS A 26 4.06 -7.52 -6.65
CA HIS A 26 3.03 -7.94 -7.62
C HIS A 26 1.96 -6.89 -7.78
N THR A 27 1.26 -6.94 -8.90
CA THR A 27 0.07 -6.12 -9.13
C THR A 27 -1.13 -6.98 -9.47
N VAL A 28 -2.28 -6.57 -8.93
CA VAL A 28 -3.59 -7.09 -9.30
C VAL A 28 -4.37 -5.94 -9.93
N THR A 29 -4.75 -6.09 -11.19
CA THR A 29 -5.51 -5.07 -11.92
C THR A 29 -6.82 -5.66 -12.45
N GLN A 30 -7.84 -4.83 -12.49
CA GLN A 30 -9.10 -5.17 -13.12
C GLN A 30 -9.19 -4.44 -14.48
N VAL A 31 -9.44 -5.19 -15.54
CA VAL A 31 -9.59 -4.66 -16.90
C VAL A 31 -10.91 -5.15 -17.50
N THR A 32 -11.48 -4.36 -18.38
CA THR A 32 -12.65 -4.77 -19.16
C THR A 32 -12.18 -5.15 -20.57
N ILE A 33 -12.43 -6.39 -20.97
CA ILE A 33 -12.13 -6.94 -22.29
C ILE A 33 -13.44 -7.50 -22.84
N ASP A 34 -13.87 -7.04 -24.00
CA ASP A 34 -15.12 -7.45 -24.65
C ASP A 34 -16.34 -7.34 -23.71
N GLY A 35 -16.45 -6.21 -22.99
CA GLY A 35 -17.53 -5.95 -22.04
C GLY A 35 -17.45 -6.78 -20.74
N LYS A 36 -16.52 -7.71 -20.61
CA LYS A 36 -16.35 -8.58 -19.44
C LYS A 36 -15.18 -8.12 -18.55
N SER A 37 -15.44 -8.02 -17.27
CA SER A 37 -14.40 -7.68 -16.27
C SER A 37 -13.49 -8.88 -16.02
N LYS A 38 -12.19 -8.70 -16.23
CA LYS A 38 -11.16 -9.71 -15.98
C LYS A 38 -10.13 -9.19 -14.96
N ILE A 39 -9.67 -10.07 -14.08
CA ILE A 39 -8.59 -9.77 -13.13
C ILE A 39 -7.28 -10.27 -13.74
N ILE A 40 -6.33 -9.37 -13.89
CA ILE A 40 -4.98 -9.68 -14.35
C ILE A 40 -4.03 -9.59 -13.15
N GLN A 41 -3.34 -10.70 -12.90
CA GLN A 41 -2.30 -10.82 -11.89
C GLN A 41 -0.94 -10.84 -12.59
N LYS A 42 -0.05 -9.92 -12.23
CA LYS A 42 1.30 -9.84 -12.79
C LYS A 42 2.34 -9.98 -11.69
N ASP A 43 3.30 -10.88 -11.88
CA ASP A 43 4.42 -11.11 -10.96
C ASP A 43 5.49 -10.02 -11.03
N ARG A 44 5.10 -8.83 -11.44
CA ARG A 44 5.96 -7.65 -11.48
C ARG A 44 5.15 -6.39 -11.21
N THR A 45 5.81 -5.42 -10.63
CA THR A 45 5.29 -4.05 -10.52
C THR A 45 5.35 -3.34 -11.87
N LYS A 46 4.58 -2.25 -12.03
CA LYS A 46 4.54 -1.46 -13.26
C LYS A 46 5.91 -0.84 -13.58
N THR A 47 6.65 -0.43 -12.56
CA THR A 47 7.98 0.21 -12.66
C THR A 47 8.93 -0.41 -11.64
N LYS A 48 10.25 -0.25 -11.83
CA LYS A 48 11.28 -0.68 -10.87
C LYS A 48 11.09 0.00 -9.49
N SER A 49 10.73 1.29 -9.47
CA SER A 49 10.49 2.06 -8.24
C SER A 49 9.26 1.59 -7.45
N SER A 50 8.32 0.92 -8.11
CA SER A 50 7.17 0.32 -7.44
C SER A 50 7.53 -0.94 -6.65
N TYR A 51 8.66 -1.61 -6.98
CA TYR A 51 9.20 -2.71 -6.17
C TYR A 51 9.94 -2.13 -4.97
N ARG A 52 9.44 -2.38 -3.78
CA ARG A 52 10.03 -1.86 -2.55
C ARG A 52 9.68 -2.70 -1.34
N SER A 53 10.55 -2.67 -0.34
CA SER A 53 10.30 -3.23 0.98
C SER A 53 10.08 -2.10 1.97
N LEU A 54 9.02 -2.21 2.76
CA LEU A 54 8.67 -1.25 3.79
C LEU A 54 8.77 -1.93 5.15
N PRO A 55 9.08 -1.20 6.23
CA PRO A 55 9.01 -1.72 7.58
C PRO A 55 7.56 -2.08 7.92
N LEU A 56 7.39 -3.20 8.60
CA LEU A 56 6.11 -3.65 9.13
C LEU A 56 5.93 -3.07 10.52
N VAL A 57 5.17 -1.97 10.59
CA VAL A 57 4.90 -1.30 11.87
C VAL A 57 3.92 -2.11 12.74
N PRO A 58 4.04 -2.04 14.10
CA PRO A 58 3.28 -2.91 15.00
C PRO A 58 1.76 -2.92 14.79
N PRO A 59 1.06 -1.78 14.62
CA PRO A 59 -0.40 -1.80 14.40
C PRO A 59 -0.80 -2.51 13.10
N PHE A 60 0.04 -2.41 12.07
CA PHE A 60 -0.22 -3.09 10.80
C PHE A 60 0.10 -4.58 10.87
N GLU A 61 1.14 -4.96 11.59
CA GLU A 61 1.46 -6.36 11.88
C GLU A 61 0.32 -7.07 12.60
N GLU A 62 -0.23 -6.45 13.65
CA GLU A 62 -1.38 -6.97 14.39
C GLU A 62 -2.61 -7.15 13.48
N LEU A 63 -2.90 -6.15 12.62
CA LEU A 63 -3.97 -6.26 11.64
C LEU A 63 -3.76 -7.46 10.71
N LEU A 64 -2.54 -7.68 10.21
CA LEU A 64 -2.23 -8.80 9.32
C LEU A 64 -2.38 -10.16 10.02
N HIS A 65 -2.00 -10.26 11.29
CA HIS A 65 -2.24 -11.47 12.08
C HIS A 65 -3.73 -11.76 12.25
N ARG A 66 -4.54 -10.73 12.56
CA ARG A 66 -6.00 -10.87 12.65
C ARG A 66 -6.63 -11.31 11.33
N LEU A 67 -6.24 -10.69 10.21
CA LEU A 67 -6.73 -11.08 8.88
C LEU A 67 -6.36 -12.51 8.53
N LYS A 68 -5.16 -12.96 8.85
CA LYS A 68 -4.71 -14.33 8.64
C LYS A 68 -5.51 -15.32 9.47
N ALA A 69 -5.70 -15.04 10.76
CA ALA A 69 -6.50 -15.89 11.65
C ALA A 69 -7.96 -15.99 11.17
N GLN A 70 -8.55 -14.87 10.71
CA GLN A 70 -9.90 -14.87 10.13
C GLN A 70 -9.97 -15.71 8.84
N GLN A 71 -8.97 -15.61 7.98
CA GLN A 71 -8.89 -16.41 6.76
C GLN A 71 -8.81 -17.92 7.07
N GLU A 72 -8.02 -18.31 8.06
CA GLU A 72 -7.89 -19.69 8.51
C GLU A 72 -9.20 -20.22 9.12
N LEU A 73 -9.91 -19.37 9.89
CA LEU A 73 -11.23 -19.70 10.43
C LEU A 73 -12.25 -19.91 9.31
N ASN A 74 -12.35 -18.98 8.37
CA ASN A 74 -13.25 -19.07 7.22
C ASN A 74 -12.97 -20.33 6.39
N GLN A 75 -11.69 -20.67 6.21
CA GLN A 75 -11.30 -21.90 5.51
C GLN A 75 -11.80 -23.16 6.22
N LYS A 76 -11.76 -23.20 7.55
CA LYS A 76 -12.30 -24.31 8.35
C LYS A 76 -13.83 -24.38 8.24
N LEU A 77 -14.52 -23.24 8.36
CA LEU A 77 -15.98 -23.16 8.29
C LEU A 77 -16.53 -23.55 6.92
N CYS A 78 -15.94 -23.05 5.85
CA CYS A 78 -16.40 -23.31 4.48
C CYS A 78 -15.93 -24.68 3.94
N GLY A 79 -14.93 -25.31 4.55
CA GLY A 79 -14.44 -26.64 4.20
C GLY A 79 -14.11 -26.77 2.71
N ARG A 80 -14.81 -27.66 2.01
CA ARG A 80 -14.60 -27.93 0.57
C ARG A 80 -15.03 -26.78 -0.34
N SER A 81 -15.95 -25.94 0.11
CA SER A 81 -16.44 -24.76 -0.65
C SER A 81 -15.48 -23.58 -0.64
N TYR A 82 -14.43 -23.63 0.19
CA TYR A 82 -13.45 -22.54 0.27
C TYR A 82 -12.53 -22.51 -0.95
N CYS A 83 -12.39 -21.34 -1.57
CA CYS A 83 -11.49 -21.13 -2.71
C CYS A 83 -10.02 -21.09 -2.27
N LYS A 84 -9.31 -22.22 -2.42
CA LYS A 84 -7.88 -22.34 -2.03
C LYS A 84 -6.91 -21.64 -2.99
N LYS A 85 -7.39 -21.09 -4.11
CA LYS A 85 -6.56 -20.47 -5.15
C LYS A 85 -5.82 -19.22 -4.63
N TYR A 86 -6.43 -18.49 -3.71
CA TYR A 86 -5.97 -17.17 -3.26
C TYR A 86 -5.54 -17.13 -1.79
N THR A 87 -5.24 -18.28 -1.17
CA THR A 87 -4.83 -18.40 0.24
C THR A 87 -3.54 -17.62 0.57
N SER A 88 -2.73 -17.31 -0.44
CA SER A 88 -1.51 -16.49 -0.30
C SER A 88 -1.76 -14.98 -0.41
N TYR A 89 -3.02 -14.56 -0.64
CA TYR A 89 -3.39 -13.15 -0.70
C TYR A 89 -3.90 -12.66 0.65
N ILE A 90 -3.57 -11.42 1.00
CA ILE A 90 -3.98 -10.81 2.26
C ILE A 90 -5.50 -10.53 2.25
N TYR A 91 -6.02 -10.10 1.10
CA TYR A 91 -7.39 -9.62 1.00
C TYR A 91 -8.24 -10.54 0.12
N VAL A 92 -8.92 -11.45 0.77
CA VAL A 92 -9.90 -12.37 0.19
C VAL A 92 -11.23 -12.22 0.94
N ASN A 93 -12.33 -12.61 0.30
CA ASN A 93 -13.65 -12.65 0.94
C ASN A 93 -13.79 -13.89 1.85
N GLU A 94 -14.94 -14.03 2.49
CA GLU A 94 -15.23 -15.11 3.44
C GLU A 94 -15.12 -16.52 2.85
N ILE A 95 -15.38 -16.67 1.55
CA ILE A 95 -15.26 -17.92 0.82
C ILE A 95 -13.90 -18.10 0.11
N GLY A 96 -12.92 -17.24 0.41
CA GLY A 96 -11.55 -17.34 -0.11
C GLY A 96 -11.35 -16.81 -1.53
N GLU A 97 -12.31 -16.12 -2.10
CA GLU A 97 -12.16 -15.48 -3.41
C GLU A 97 -11.45 -14.13 -3.31
N LEU A 98 -10.73 -13.77 -4.37
CA LEU A 98 -10.00 -12.50 -4.42
C LEU A 98 -10.97 -11.32 -4.46
N VAL A 99 -10.84 -10.39 -3.52
CA VAL A 99 -11.58 -9.12 -3.56
C VAL A 99 -11.06 -8.28 -4.73
N LYS A 100 -11.99 -7.86 -5.59
CA LYS A 100 -11.67 -7.10 -6.81
C LYS A 100 -11.14 -5.70 -6.44
N PRO A 101 -10.10 -5.18 -7.12
CA PRO A 101 -9.56 -3.85 -6.85
C PRO A 101 -10.61 -2.74 -6.88
N GLY A 102 -11.58 -2.82 -7.80
CA GLY A 102 -12.69 -1.87 -7.91
C GLY A 102 -13.59 -1.81 -6.67
N TYR A 103 -13.67 -2.89 -5.90
CA TYR A 103 -14.45 -2.92 -4.66
C TYR A 103 -13.98 -1.85 -3.66
N LEU A 104 -12.65 -1.74 -3.46
CA LEU A 104 -12.08 -0.75 -2.54
C LEU A 104 -12.42 0.68 -2.95
N THR A 105 -12.26 0.99 -4.25
CA THR A 105 -12.55 2.33 -4.79
C THR A 105 -14.02 2.70 -4.71
N GLN A 106 -14.92 1.73 -4.84
CA GLN A 106 -16.38 1.95 -4.78
C GLN A 106 -16.89 2.05 -3.34
N HIS A 107 -16.36 1.23 -2.42
CA HIS A 107 -16.86 1.15 -1.05
C HIS A 107 -16.23 2.19 -0.11
N PHE A 108 -15.01 2.64 -0.39
CA PHE A 108 -14.35 3.64 0.45
C PHE A 108 -15.14 4.94 0.62
N PRO A 109 -15.70 5.56 -0.45
CA PRO A 109 -16.56 6.75 -0.30
C PRO A 109 -17.83 6.49 0.53
N LEU A 110 -18.40 5.29 0.44
CA LEU A 110 -19.58 4.91 1.23
C LEU A 110 -19.26 4.80 2.72
N ILE A 111 -18.08 4.27 3.06
CA ILE A 111 -17.59 4.21 4.45
C ILE A 111 -17.38 5.62 4.99
N LEU A 112 -16.79 6.52 4.23
CA LEU A 112 -16.60 7.92 4.63
C LEU A 112 -17.94 8.61 4.89
N GLN A 113 -18.89 8.45 3.98
CA GLN A 113 -20.23 9.02 4.10
C GLN A 113 -20.95 8.49 5.35
N LYS A 114 -20.91 7.17 5.59
CA LYS A 114 -21.52 6.54 6.77
C LYS A 114 -20.97 7.08 8.09
N ASN A 115 -19.71 7.50 8.10
CA ASN A 115 -19.04 8.03 9.29
C ASN A 115 -18.97 9.57 9.32
N GLY A 116 -19.74 10.27 8.50
CA GLY A 116 -19.79 11.74 8.47
C GLY A 116 -18.46 12.38 8.04
N MET A 117 -17.57 11.63 7.39
CA MET A 117 -16.28 12.11 6.96
C MET A 117 -16.33 12.78 5.59
N ARG A 118 -15.41 13.72 5.36
CA ARG A 118 -15.25 14.36 4.05
C ARG A 118 -15.04 13.34 2.95
N LYS A 119 -15.76 13.45 1.85
CA LYS A 119 -15.60 12.60 0.67
C LYS A 119 -14.26 12.87 0.00
N ILE A 120 -13.40 11.84 -0.06
CA ILE A 120 -12.15 11.80 -0.81
C ILE A 120 -12.07 10.49 -1.60
N ARG A 121 -11.23 10.44 -2.63
CA ARG A 121 -10.99 9.20 -3.37
C ARG A 121 -10.04 8.29 -2.59
N PHE A 122 -10.14 6.99 -2.79
CA PHE A 122 -9.21 6.04 -2.16
C PHE A 122 -7.73 6.35 -2.47
N HIS A 123 -7.45 6.84 -3.68
CA HIS A 123 -6.08 7.24 -4.07
C HIS A 123 -5.57 8.48 -3.32
N ASP A 124 -6.46 9.35 -2.86
CA ASP A 124 -6.10 10.56 -2.13
C ASP A 124 -5.46 10.24 -0.76
N LEU A 125 -5.69 9.04 -0.21
CA LEU A 125 -4.97 8.55 0.97
C LEU A 125 -3.44 8.51 0.75
N ARG A 126 -3.01 8.26 -0.49
CA ARG A 126 -1.60 8.30 -0.85
C ARG A 126 -1.04 9.72 -0.76
N HIS A 127 -1.81 10.72 -1.20
CA HIS A 127 -1.46 12.13 -1.05
C HIS A 127 -1.44 12.55 0.41
N SER A 128 -2.43 12.11 1.19
CA SER A 128 -2.49 12.37 2.63
C SER A 128 -1.27 11.78 3.37
N CYS A 129 -0.88 10.55 3.03
CA CYS A 129 0.32 9.93 3.59
C CYS A 129 1.57 10.75 3.27
N ALA A 130 1.71 11.19 2.01
CA ALA A 130 2.82 12.03 1.60
C ALA A 130 2.86 13.34 2.40
N SER A 131 1.72 14.03 2.52
CA SER A 131 1.61 15.29 3.27
C SER A 131 1.97 15.13 4.75
N LEU A 132 1.53 14.04 5.38
CA LEU A 132 1.87 13.74 6.77
C LEU A 132 3.37 13.50 6.96
N LEU A 133 4.00 12.73 6.06
CA LEU A 133 5.45 12.50 6.11
C LEU A 133 6.22 13.80 5.95
N TYR A 134 5.83 14.64 4.99
CA TYR A 134 6.47 15.94 4.77
C TYR A 134 6.30 16.87 5.97
N ALA A 135 5.10 16.97 6.53
CA ALA A 135 4.82 17.78 7.71
C ALA A 135 5.64 17.35 8.95
N ASN A 136 6.07 16.09 8.99
CA ASN A 136 6.97 15.55 10.02
C ASN A 136 8.46 15.62 9.63
N GLY A 137 8.84 16.43 8.63
CA GLY A 137 10.22 16.68 8.28
C GLY A 137 10.89 15.62 7.42
N VAL A 138 10.14 14.63 6.91
CA VAL A 138 10.69 13.59 6.02
C VAL A 138 11.01 14.22 4.67
N SER A 139 12.19 13.95 4.13
CA SER A 139 12.64 14.51 2.86
C SER A 139 11.78 14.03 1.67
N LEU A 140 11.68 14.87 0.63
CA LEU A 140 10.93 14.50 -0.60
C LEU A 140 11.47 13.23 -1.25
N LYS A 141 12.77 12.97 -1.14
CA LYS A 141 13.41 11.77 -1.67
C LYS A 141 12.96 10.51 -0.93
N GLU A 142 12.94 10.55 0.40
CA GLU A 142 12.46 9.43 1.23
C GLU A 142 10.96 9.18 1.01
N ILE A 143 10.15 10.25 0.88
CA ILE A 143 8.72 10.15 0.57
C ILE A 143 8.52 9.51 -0.81
N GLN A 144 9.31 9.89 -1.81
CA GLN A 144 9.29 9.27 -3.15
C GLN A 144 9.54 7.76 -3.06
N GLU A 145 10.57 7.35 -2.33
CA GLU A 145 10.94 5.94 -2.14
C GLU A 145 9.86 5.18 -1.36
N TRP A 146 9.35 5.78 -0.28
CA TRP A 146 8.25 5.21 0.52
C TRP A 146 7.01 4.94 -0.33
N LEU A 147 6.60 5.91 -1.12
CA LEU A 147 5.44 5.80 -1.99
C LEU A 147 5.72 5.00 -3.26
N GLY A 148 6.98 4.84 -3.68
CA GLY A 148 7.37 4.18 -4.93
C GLY A 148 6.96 5.00 -6.15
N HIS A 149 7.13 6.32 -6.11
CA HIS A 149 6.95 7.17 -7.28
C HIS A 149 8.15 7.03 -8.21
N SER A 150 7.89 6.83 -9.50
CA SER A 150 8.96 6.74 -10.52
C SER A 150 9.63 8.09 -10.78
N ASP A 151 8.90 9.18 -10.53
CA ASP A 151 9.37 10.55 -10.75
C ASP A 151 9.13 11.39 -9.48
N ILE A 152 10.15 12.17 -9.10
CA ILE A 152 10.10 13.08 -7.96
C ILE A 152 9.14 14.24 -8.20
N SER A 153 8.91 14.63 -9.47
CA SER A 153 7.96 15.67 -9.83
C SER A 153 6.55 15.34 -9.35
N THR A 154 6.16 14.07 -9.40
CA THR A 154 4.88 13.58 -8.86
C THR A 154 4.77 13.83 -7.36
N THR A 155 5.87 13.72 -6.63
CA THR A 155 5.93 14.02 -5.19
C THR A 155 5.99 15.54 -4.97
N SER A 156 6.83 16.25 -5.71
CA SER A 156 7.03 17.69 -5.58
C SER A 156 5.77 18.52 -5.88
N ASN A 157 5.01 18.16 -6.91
CA ASN A 157 3.78 18.87 -7.30
C ASN A 157 2.70 18.85 -6.20
N ILE A 158 2.72 17.89 -5.29
CA ILE A 158 1.82 17.84 -4.13
C ILE A 158 2.16 18.99 -3.15
N TYR A 159 3.38 19.50 -3.18
CA TYR A 159 3.96 20.37 -2.14
C TYR A 159 4.27 21.80 -2.61
N THR A 160 3.97 22.15 -3.86
CA THR A 160 4.18 23.53 -4.37
C THR A 160 3.52 24.59 -3.50
N HIS A 161 2.44 24.26 -2.82
CA HIS A 161 1.72 25.16 -1.91
C HIS A 161 2.29 25.21 -0.47
N LEU A 162 3.09 24.21 -0.06
CA LEU A 162 3.67 24.14 1.31
C LEU A 162 5.06 24.80 1.39
N ASN A 163 5.56 25.33 0.27
CA ASN A 163 6.95 25.72 0.09
C ASN A 163 7.37 27.00 0.85
N PHE A 164 6.43 27.80 1.37
CA PHE A 164 6.77 29.05 2.06
C PHE A 164 7.35 28.80 3.46
N THR A 165 6.78 27.90 4.23
CA THR A 165 7.28 27.54 5.57
C THR A 165 8.68 26.94 5.50
N SER A 166 8.95 26.11 4.48
CA SER A 166 10.29 25.55 4.25
C SER A 166 11.30 26.64 3.86
N LYS A 167 10.89 27.67 3.12
CA LYS A 167 11.76 28.82 2.78
C LYS A 167 12.10 29.64 4.02
N VAL A 168 11.15 29.87 4.93
CA VAL A 168 11.40 30.53 6.21
C VAL A 168 12.36 29.73 7.07
N ALA A 169 12.18 28.41 7.17
CA ALA A 169 13.09 27.54 7.90
C ALA A 169 14.51 27.55 7.30
N SER A 170 14.63 27.55 5.98
CA SER A 170 15.92 27.67 5.28
C SER A 170 16.57 29.03 5.52
N ALA A 171 15.80 30.12 5.49
CA ALA A 171 16.31 31.47 5.81
C ALA A 171 16.82 31.52 7.24
N ASN A 172 16.10 31.01 8.20
CA ASN A 172 16.53 30.95 9.61
C ASN A 172 17.78 30.07 9.81
N ALA A 173 17.90 28.96 9.09
CA ALA A 173 19.10 28.14 9.12
C ALA A 173 20.33 28.88 8.59
N ILE A 174 20.17 29.68 7.52
CA ILE A 174 21.24 30.52 6.98
C ILE A 174 21.62 31.60 7.99
N LEU A 175 20.65 32.27 8.61
CA LEU A 175 20.90 33.29 9.63
C LEU A 175 21.65 32.75 10.84
N GLY A 176 21.38 31.47 11.22
CA GLY A 176 22.10 30.81 12.32
C GLY A 176 23.57 30.50 12.02
N ILE A 177 24.01 30.56 10.75
CA ILE A 177 25.40 30.32 10.34
C ILE A 177 26.24 31.62 10.40
N TYR A 178 25.61 32.79 10.29
CA TYR A 178 26.30 34.05 10.38
C TYR A 178 26.40 34.47 11.84
N PRO A 179 27.60 34.73 12.39
CA PRO A 179 27.74 35.33 13.72
C PRO A 179 27.07 36.70 13.72
N SER A 180 26.26 36.93 14.74
CA SER A 180 25.70 38.28 14.98
C SER A 180 26.83 39.31 15.08
N ALA A 181 26.79 40.35 14.29
CA ALA A 181 27.73 41.48 14.37
C ALA A 181 27.59 42.23 15.68
#